data_62b1fee611b096697c69f0854de22d89
#
_entry.id   62b1fee611b096697c69f0854de22d89
#
_cell.length_a   1.000
_cell.length_b   1.000
_cell.length_c   1.000
_cell.angle_alpha   90.00
_cell.angle_beta   90.00
_cell.angle_gamma   90.00
#
_symmetry.space_group_name_H-M   'P 1'
#
loop_
_entity.id
_entity.type
_entity.pdbx_description
1 polymer ?
#
loop_
_entity_poly.entity_id
_entity_poly.type
_entity_poly.pdbx_seq_one_letter_code
_entity_poly.pdbx_strand_id
1 'polypeptide(L)'
;MPIVYLLAISFTGKLVALFKGEAMNRWLPLVMLLSPAVMAADCFDMAGQAYRIDPDLLRATAFRESSFNPRALNVVSDTKYAVGLMQIHSQHFAKLAQFGITPAGLYNDPCLNIYTGAYYMAHAIKRMGYNWDAVGAYYAGFSTSAKQAEKRKWYAERVKLTYDEIKKGPKHQGPNNSKGSKPD
;
A
#
# COMPACT_ATOMS: atom_id res chain seq x y z
N MET A 1 -35.02 15.51 -9.99
CA MET A 1 -34.21 15.75 -11.18
C MET A 1 -33.35 16.95 -10.94
N PRO A 2 -32.06 16.84 -10.77
CA PRO A 2 -31.15 17.97 -10.99
C PRO A 2 -30.26 17.68 -12.19
N ILE A 3 -30.14 18.70 -12.99
CA ILE A 3 -29.44 18.80 -14.27
C ILE A 3 -27.93 18.80 -14.03
N VAL A 4 -27.25 17.84 -14.68
CA VAL A 4 -25.78 17.79 -14.70
C VAL A 4 -25.31 18.76 -15.79
N TYR A 5 -24.61 19.84 -15.39
CA TYR A 5 -23.91 20.70 -16.33
C TYR A 5 -22.59 20.07 -16.74
N LEU A 6 -22.55 19.61 -18.00
CA LEU A 6 -21.33 19.21 -18.68
C LEU A 6 -20.62 20.49 -19.17
N LEU A 7 -19.52 20.88 -18.55
CA LEU A 7 -18.64 21.93 -19.08
C LEU A 7 -17.58 21.29 -19.98
N ALA A 8 -17.83 21.36 -21.29
CA ALA A 8 -16.84 21.09 -22.31
C ALA A 8 -15.85 22.27 -22.37
N ILE A 9 -14.59 22.04 -22.04
CA ILE A 9 -13.51 23.01 -22.27
C ILE A 9 -12.97 22.77 -23.69
N SER A 10 -13.34 23.67 -24.60
CA SER A 10 -12.80 23.73 -25.95
C SER A 10 -11.45 24.45 -25.93
N PHE A 11 -10.42 23.75 -26.39
CA PHE A 11 -9.08 24.29 -26.59
C PHE A 11 -8.97 24.90 -27.99
N THR A 12 -9.20 26.20 -28.13
CA THR A 12 -8.66 26.93 -29.29
C THR A 12 -8.65 28.44 -28.99
N GLY A 13 -7.48 29.05 -29.21
CA GLY A 13 -7.43 30.44 -29.66
C GLY A 13 -6.85 31.46 -28.72
N LYS A 14 -5.59 31.75 -28.95
CA LYS A 14 -4.90 33.04 -28.93
C LYS A 14 -5.50 34.13 -28.05
N LEU A 15 -4.88 34.35 -26.90
CA LEU A 15 -4.99 35.62 -26.17
C LEU A 15 -3.81 36.51 -26.56
N VAL A 16 -4.03 37.46 -27.48
CA VAL A 16 -3.12 38.57 -27.73
C VAL A 16 -3.46 39.65 -26.69
N ALA A 17 -2.66 39.76 -25.66
CA ALA A 17 -2.76 40.86 -24.72
C ALA A 17 -1.78 41.96 -25.16
N LEU A 18 -2.34 43.05 -25.70
CA LEU A 18 -1.69 44.35 -25.84
C LEU A 18 -1.53 44.98 -24.44
N PHE A 19 -0.37 44.84 -23.85
CA PHE A 19 -0.01 45.68 -22.69
C PHE A 19 0.79 46.88 -23.19
N LYS A 20 0.11 48.01 -23.26
CA LYS A 20 0.70 49.33 -23.39
C LYS A 20 1.26 49.71 -22.01
N GLY A 21 2.48 50.20 -21.99
CA GLY A 21 3.26 50.41 -20.80
C GLY A 21 2.66 51.39 -19.82
N GLU A 22 2.87 51.11 -18.57
CA GLU A 22 3.09 52.11 -17.54
C GLU A 22 4.01 51.48 -16.46
N ALA A 23 5.03 52.22 -16.11
CA ALA A 23 5.95 51.91 -15.03
C ALA A 23 5.21 51.89 -13.71
N MET A 24 5.11 50.75 -13.06
CA MET A 24 4.64 50.76 -11.68
C MET A 24 5.23 49.62 -10.86
N ASN A 25 6.09 50.07 -10.00
CA ASN A 25 6.31 49.61 -8.62
C ASN A 25 6.66 48.15 -8.37
N ARG A 26 7.92 47.96 -8.16
CA ARG A 26 8.76 46.85 -7.74
C ARG A 26 8.43 46.32 -6.35
N TRP A 27 7.19 45.82 -6.16
CA TRP A 27 6.83 45.00 -4.98
C TRP A 27 5.80 43.95 -5.43
N LEU A 28 6.23 43.01 -6.26
CA LEU A 28 5.50 41.75 -6.39
C LEU A 28 5.82 40.96 -5.13
N PRO A 29 4.85 40.68 -4.25
CA PRO A 29 5.05 39.66 -3.24
C PRO A 29 5.23 38.37 -3.95
N LEU A 30 6.42 37.77 -3.79
CA LEU A 30 6.68 36.38 -4.15
C LEU A 30 5.74 35.51 -3.26
N VAL A 31 4.51 35.35 -3.74
CA VAL A 31 3.60 34.34 -3.18
C VAL A 31 4.23 33.02 -3.54
N MET A 32 5.11 32.53 -2.66
CA MET A 32 5.47 31.13 -2.63
C MET A 32 4.17 30.37 -2.47
N LEU A 33 3.67 29.82 -3.56
CA LEU A 33 2.71 28.73 -3.53
C LEU A 33 3.39 27.57 -2.82
N LEU A 34 3.33 27.57 -1.48
CA LEU A 34 3.45 26.35 -0.71
C LEU A 34 2.27 25.47 -1.14
N SER A 35 2.46 24.75 -2.23
CA SER A 35 1.61 23.61 -2.50
C SER A 35 1.71 22.71 -1.27
N PRO A 36 0.65 22.49 -0.49
CA PRO A 36 0.69 21.43 0.48
C PRO A 36 1.03 20.18 -0.33
N ALA A 37 2.19 19.56 -0.04
CA ALA A 37 2.48 18.25 -0.54
C ALA A 37 1.35 17.38 -0.01
N VAL A 38 0.33 17.16 -0.84
CA VAL A 38 -0.69 16.15 -0.59
C VAL A 38 0.10 14.85 -0.61
N MET A 39 0.45 14.37 0.57
CA MET A 39 1.00 13.04 0.76
C MET A 39 -0.09 12.09 0.26
N ALA A 40 0.01 11.71 -1.00
CA ALA A 40 -0.87 10.71 -1.55
C ALA A 40 -0.71 9.45 -0.70
N ALA A 41 -1.77 9.08 0.00
CA ALA A 41 -1.79 7.83 0.74
C ALA A 41 -1.41 6.71 -0.23
N ASP A 42 -0.45 5.90 0.14
CA ASP A 42 -0.07 4.76 -0.70
C ASP A 42 -1.17 3.69 -0.69
N CYS A 43 -1.06 2.70 -1.57
CA CYS A 43 -2.08 1.67 -1.71
C CYS A 43 -2.24 0.82 -0.44
N PHE A 44 -1.22 0.72 0.42
CA PHE A 44 -1.33 0.03 1.70
C PHE A 44 -2.20 0.82 2.67
N ASP A 45 -2.04 2.15 2.73
CA ASP A 45 -2.85 3.02 3.59
C ASP A 45 -4.32 2.99 3.15
N MET A 46 -4.57 3.11 1.84
CA MET A 46 -5.92 3.05 1.29
C MET A 46 -6.58 1.68 1.52
N ALA A 47 -5.88 0.58 1.27
CA ALA A 47 -6.39 -0.76 1.51
C ALA A 47 -6.60 -1.04 3.00
N GLY A 48 -5.68 -0.58 3.85
CA GLY A 48 -5.79 -0.68 5.30
C GLY A 48 -7.04 0.03 5.81
N GLN A 49 -7.31 1.24 5.34
CA GLN A 49 -8.52 1.99 5.67
C GLN A 49 -9.78 1.26 5.19
N ALA A 50 -9.81 0.80 3.94
CA ALA A 50 -10.97 0.13 3.34
C ALA A 50 -11.36 -1.15 4.07
N TYR A 51 -10.37 -1.94 4.51
CA TYR A 51 -10.57 -3.22 5.18
C TYR A 51 -10.43 -3.16 6.71
N ARG A 52 -10.15 -1.99 7.29
CA ARG A 52 -9.91 -1.79 8.74
C ARG A 52 -8.77 -2.66 9.26
N ILE A 53 -7.69 -2.72 8.51
CA ILE A 53 -6.45 -3.41 8.84
C ILE A 53 -5.35 -2.37 8.98
N ASP A 54 -4.48 -2.53 9.99
CA ASP A 54 -3.30 -1.67 10.11
C ASP A 54 -2.47 -1.73 8.80
N PRO A 55 -2.24 -0.61 8.11
CA PRO A 55 -1.46 -0.58 6.87
C PRO A 55 -0.07 -1.21 7.02
N ASP A 56 0.55 -1.07 8.20
CA ASP A 56 1.86 -1.63 8.46
C ASP A 56 1.83 -3.16 8.57
N LEU A 57 0.67 -3.74 8.96
CA LEU A 57 0.49 -5.19 8.89
C LEU A 57 0.44 -5.67 7.43
N LEU A 58 -0.20 -4.91 6.54
CA LEU A 58 -0.20 -5.23 5.11
C LEU A 58 1.20 -5.07 4.51
N ARG A 59 1.96 -4.03 4.89
CA ARG A 59 3.36 -3.84 4.48
C ARG A 59 4.24 -4.98 4.96
N ALA A 60 4.10 -5.38 6.23
CA ALA A 60 4.85 -6.51 6.79
C ALA A 60 4.54 -7.82 6.05
N THR A 61 3.28 -8.03 5.70
CA THR A 61 2.85 -9.17 4.89
C THR A 61 3.49 -9.13 3.50
N ALA A 62 3.38 -8.01 2.78
CA ALA A 62 3.98 -7.85 1.45
C ALA A 62 5.51 -8.06 1.46
N PHE A 63 6.19 -7.58 2.50
CA PHE A 63 7.61 -7.84 2.67
C PHE A 63 7.91 -9.34 2.80
N ARG A 64 7.12 -10.07 3.57
CA ARG A 64 7.30 -11.52 3.76
C ARG A 64 6.95 -12.33 2.52
N GLU A 65 5.96 -11.89 1.76
CA GLU A 65 5.51 -12.58 0.55
C GLU A 65 6.45 -12.38 -0.64
N SER A 66 6.97 -11.17 -0.84
CA SER A 66 7.68 -10.82 -2.06
C SER A 66 8.90 -9.92 -1.88
N SER A 67 9.25 -9.54 -0.64
CA SER A 67 10.24 -8.48 -0.35
C SER A 67 9.91 -7.18 -1.09
N PHE A 68 8.62 -6.83 -1.17
CA PHE A 68 8.08 -5.70 -1.91
C PHE A 68 8.29 -5.76 -3.44
N ASN A 69 8.54 -6.92 -4.01
CA ASN A 69 8.62 -7.05 -5.46
C ASN A 69 7.21 -7.10 -6.08
N PRO A 70 6.79 -6.05 -6.81
CA PRO A 70 5.44 -6.00 -7.40
C PRO A 70 5.23 -7.03 -8.51
N ARG A 71 6.32 -7.52 -9.10
CA ARG A 71 6.30 -8.51 -10.17
C ARG A 71 6.80 -9.89 -9.72
N ALA A 72 6.71 -10.17 -8.41
CA ALA A 72 7.05 -11.50 -7.91
C ALA A 72 6.12 -12.55 -8.51
N LEU A 73 6.72 -13.61 -9.01
CA LEU A 73 6.03 -14.79 -9.53
C LEU A 73 6.67 -16.03 -8.90
N ASN A 74 5.92 -16.73 -8.06
CA ASN A 74 6.37 -17.97 -7.44
C ASN A 74 5.62 -19.13 -8.08
N VAL A 75 6.32 -19.90 -8.91
CA VAL A 75 5.75 -21.01 -9.68
C VAL A 75 6.14 -22.34 -9.04
N VAL A 76 5.15 -23.09 -8.59
CA VAL A 76 5.30 -24.46 -8.08
C VAL A 76 5.00 -25.49 -9.18
N SER A 77 4.01 -25.21 -10.03
CA SER A 77 3.66 -25.96 -11.25
C SER A 77 2.84 -25.06 -12.16
N ASP A 78 2.53 -25.51 -13.38
CA ASP A 78 1.74 -24.77 -14.37
C ASP A 78 0.37 -24.30 -13.84
N THR A 79 -0.19 -24.99 -12.86
CA THR A 79 -1.48 -24.67 -12.24
C THR A 79 -1.38 -24.11 -10.83
N LYS A 80 -0.17 -24.15 -10.22
CA LYS A 80 0.05 -23.69 -8.83
C LYS A 80 1.13 -22.64 -8.82
N TYR A 81 0.71 -21.38 -8.74
CA TYR A 81 1.62 -20.25 -8.66
C TYR A 81 0.97 -19.10 -7.88
N ALA A 82 1.80 -18.15 -7.47
CA ALA A 82 1.38 -16.96 -6.75
C ALA A 82 1.96 -15.71 -7.41
N VAL A 83 1.24 -14.59 -7.34
CA VAL A 83 1.51 -13.40 -8.14
C VAL A 83 1.55 -12.14 -7.28
N GLY A 84 2.55 -11.30 -7.52
CA GLY A 84 2.65 -9.91 -7.10
C GLY A 84 3.07 -9.73 -5.64
N LEU A 85 2.92 -8.49 -5.15
CA LEU A 85 3.35 -8.05 -3.82
C LEU A 85 2.85 -8.94 -2.68
N MET A 86 1.56 -9.28 -2.72
CA MET A 86 0.87 -10.04 -1.69
C MET A 86 0.75 -11.53 -2.02
N GLN A 87 1.45 -12.00 -3.07
CA GLN A 87 1.50 -13.39 -3.52
C GLN A 87 0.12 -14.06 -3.60
N ILE A 88 -0.77 -13.46 -4.40
CA ILE A 88 -2.11 -13.99 -4.61
C ILE A 88 -2.03 -15.33 -5.36
N HIS A 89 -2.47 -16.40 -4.69
CA HIS A 89 -2.32 -17.77 -5.18
C HIS A 89 -3.36 -18.14 -6.25
N SER A 90 -2.95 -18.92 -7.24
CA SER A 90 -3.77 -19.36 -8.38
C SER A 90 -5.08 -20.07 -8.00
N GLN A 91 -5.15 -20.71 -6.83
CA GLN A 91 -6.40 -21.30 -6.31
C GLN A 91 -7.55 -20.30 -6.15
N HIS A 92 -7.24 -19.00 -6.09
CA HIS A 92 -8.22 -17.93 -5.93
C HIS A 92 -8.70 -17.33 -7.25
N PHE A 93 -8.01 -17.60 -8.37
CA PHE A 93 -8.24 -16.89 -9.63
C PHE A 93 -9.63 -17.13 -10.21
N ALA A 94 -10.16 -18.34 -10.13
CA ALA A 94 -11.51 -18.63 -10.61
C ALA A 94 -12.59 -17.80 -9.88
N LYS A 95 -12.42 -17.60 -8.57
CA LYS A 95 -13.30 -16.73 -7.79
C LYS A 95 -13.07 -15.26 -8.10
N LEU A 96 -11.83 -14.83 -8.23
CA LEU A 96 -11.47 -13.44 -8.52
C LEU A 96 -11.94 -13.00 -9.91
N ALA A 97 -11.93 -13.91 -10.88
CA ALA A 97 -12.43 -13.65 -12.24
C ALA A 97 -13.91 -13.22 -12.27
N GLN A 98 -14.72 -13.66 -11.31
CA GLN A 98 -16.13 -13.24 -11.18
C GLN A 98 -16.25 -11.73 -10.85
N PHE A 99 -15.19 -11.12 -10.36
CA PHE A 99 -15.07 -9.68 -10.06
C PHE A 99 -14.20 -8.94 -11.09
N GLY A 100 -13.89 -9.57 -12.23
CA GLY A 100 -13.04 -8.97 -13.26
C GLY A 100 -11.54 -8.93 -12.89
N ILE A 101 -11.14 -9.56 -11.79
CA ILE A 101 -9.75 -9.60 -11.34
C ILE A 101 -9.04 -10.79 -11.99
N THR A 102 -8.09 -10.49 -12.88
CA THR A 102 -7.33 -11.49 -13.63
C THR A 102 -5.91 -11.67 -13.08
N PRO A 103 -5.25 -12.81 -13.34
CA PRO A 103 -3.83 -13.00 -12.99
C PRO A 103 -2.92 -11.91 -13.59
N ALA A 104 -3.18 -11.51 -14.83
CA ALA A 104 -2.44 -10.43 -15.49
C ALA A 104 -2.67 -9.08 -14.81
N GLY A 105 -3.91 -8.77 -14.39
CA GLY A 105 -4.22 -7.58 -13.61
C GLY A 105 -3.46 -7.56 -12.29
N LEU A 106 -3.47 -8.67 -11.55
CA LEU A 106 -2.72 -8.81 -10.29
C LEU A 106 -1.21 -8.66 -10.45
N TYR A 107 -0.66 -9.04 -11.59
CA TYR A 107 0.76 -8.91 -11.90
C TYR A 107 1.15 -7.49 -12.31
N ASN A 108 0.29 -6.80 -13.07
CA ASN A 108 0.60 -5.49 -13.65
C ASN A 108 0.16 -4.31 -12.78
N ASP A 109 -0.79 -4.51 -11.88
CA ASP A 109 -1.31 -3.48 -10.97
C ASP A 109 -0.99 -3.82 -9.52
N PRO A 110 0.05 -3.19 -8.94
CA PRO A 110 0.43 -3.39 -7.54
C PRO A 110 -0.69 -3.01 -6.55
N CYS A 111 -1.48 -1.97 -6.85
CA CYS A 111 -2.57 -1.56 -5.99
C CYS A 111 -3.69 -2.61 -5.97
N LEU A 112 -4.10 -3.12 -7.14
CA LEU A 112 -5.05 -4.21 -7.23
C LEU A 112 -4.57 -5.45 -6.45
N ASN A 113 -3.27 -5.74 -6.52
CA ASN A 113 -2.67 -6.85 -5.78
C ASN A 113 -2.75 -6.64 -4.27
N ILE A 114 -2.40 -5.44 -3.78
CA ILE A 114 -2.48 -5.07 -2.35
C ILE A 114 -3.93 -5.15 -1.85
N TYR A 115 -4.89 -4.56 -2.57
CA TYR A 115 -6.30 -4.62 -2.20
C TYR A 115 -6.83 -6.06 -2.16
N THR A 116 -6.41 -6.90 -3.11
CA THR A 116 -6.79 -8.32 -3.13
C THR A 116 -6.19 -9.07 -1.93
N GLY A 117 -4.93 -8.80 -1.58
CA GLY A 117 -4.30 -9.35 -0.38
C GLY A 117 -5.00 -8.90 0.91
N ALA A 118 -5.32 -7.60 1.01
CA ALA A 118 -6.06 -7.04 2.14
C ALA A 118 -7.45 -7.68 2.28
N TYR A 119 -8.15 -7.94 1.17
CA TYR A 119 -9.41 -8.70 1.18
C TYR A 119 -9.26 -10.08 1.80
N TYR A 120 -8.23 -10.86 1.43
CA TYR A 120 -8.01 -12.19 2.02
C TYR A 120 -7.58 -12.12 3.47
N MET A 121 -6.78 -11.13 3.87
CA MET A 121 -6.44 -10.88 5.26
C MET A 121 -7.68 -10.51 6.08
N ALA A 122 -8.55 -9.62 5.57
CA ALA A 122 -9.81 -9.27 6.20
C ALA A 122 -10.74 -10.48 6.37
N HIS A 123 -10.78 -11.36 5.36
CA HIS A 123 -11.54 -12.61 5.44
C HIS A 123 -11.02 -13.52 6.56
N ALA A 124 -9.71 -13.63 6.72
CA ALA A 124 -9.12 -14.39 7.82
C ALA A 124 -9.45 -13.77 9.18
N ILE A 125 -9.31 -12.45 9.31
CA ILE A 125 -9.63 -11.70 10.53
C ILE A 125 -11.13 -11.82 10.87
N LYS A 126 -12.02 -11.73 9.90
CA LYS A 126 -13.46 -11.90 10.12
C LYS A 126 -13.80 -13.29 10.67
N ARG A 127 -13.07 -14.32 10.22
CA ARG A 127 -13.31 -15.71 10.62
C ARG A 127 -12.71 -16.08 11.98
N MET A 128 -11.55 -15.53 12.32
CA MET A 128 -10.75 -15.95 13.48
C MET A 128 -10.55 -14.87 14.53
N GLY A 129 -11.08 -13.66 14.31
CA GLY A 129 -10.80 -12.47 15.12
C GLY A 129 -9.52 -11.75 14.67
N TYR A 130 -9.34 -10.51 15.14
CA TYR A 130 -8.15 -9.71 14.85
C TYR A 130 -6.98 -10.16 15.74
N ASN A 131 -6.29 -11.18 15.33
CA ASN A 131 -5.17 -11.79 16.07
C ASN A 131 -4.11 -12.38 15.15
N TRP A 132 -2.98 -12.79 15.69
CA TRP A 132 -1.85 -13.32 14.93
C TRP A 132 -2.15 -14.68 14.29
N ASP A 133 -3.07 -15.49 14.84
CA ASP A 133 -3.47 -16.75 14.19
C ASP A 133 -4.24 -16.49 12.89
N ALA A 134 -5.07 -15.42 12.85
CA ALA A 134 -5.69 -14.96 11.61
C ALA A 134 -4.67 -14.49 10.56
N VAL A 135 -3.61 -13.79 10.99
CA VAL A 135 -2.49 -13.43 10.09
C VAL A 135 -1.82 -14.70 9.56
N GLY A 136 -1.61 -15.68 10.43
CA GLY A 136 -1.07 -16.99 10.04
C GLY A 136 -1.95 -17.73 9.04
N ALA A 137 -3.27 -17.57 9.13
CA ALA A 137 -4.23 -18.20 8.24
C ALA A 137 -4.19 -17.64 6.81
N TYR A 138 -3.65 -16.45 6.61
CA TYR A 138 -3.37 -15.91 5.27
C TYR A 138 -2.50 -16.87 4.45
N TYR A 139 -1.47 -17.43 5.07
CA TYR A 139 -0.55 -18.40 4.47
C TYR A 139 -1.06 -19.84 4.54
N ALA A 140 -1.50 -20.29 5.74
CA ALA A 140 -1.73 -21.70 6.01
C ALA A 140 -3.22 -22.10 5.94
N GLY A 141 -4.14 -21.15 5.75
CA GLY A 141 -5.57 -21.42 5.72
C GLY A 141 -6.16 -21.80 7.08
N PHE A 142 -7.36 -22.39 7.05
CA PHE A 142 -8.23 -22.52 8.23
C PHE A 142 -8.34 -23.93 8.81
N SER A 143 -7.58 -24.89 8.29
CA SER A 143 -7.61 -26.25 8.81
C SER A 143 -7.20 -26.30 10.28
N THR A 144 -7.91 -27.11 11.08
CA THR A 144 -7.67 -27.29 12.52
C THR A 144 -6.57 -28.32 12.84
N SER A 145 -5.96 -28.94 11.82
CA SER A 145 -4.89 -29.91 12.05
C SER A 145 -3.69 -29.27 12.75
N ALA A 146 -3.00 -30.01 13.62
CA ALA A 146 -1.80 -29.55 14.33
C ALA A 146 -0.74 -29.01 13.36
N LYS A 147 -0.51 -29.69 12.24
CA LYS A 147 0.43 -29.25 11.19
C LYS A 147 0.07 -27.88 10.62
N GLN A 148 -1.20 -27.58 10.39
CA GLN A 148 -1.58 -26.26 9.87
C GLN A 148 -1.55 -25.18 10.97
N ALA A 149 -1.83 -25.53 12.22
CA ALA A 149 -1.65 -24.62 13.35
C ALA A 149 -0.18 -24.20 13.51
N GLU A 150 0.76 -25.13 13.41
CA GLU A 150 2.21 -24.82 13.40
C GLU A 150 2.60 -23.90 12.25
N LYS A 151 2.10 -24.15 11.04
CA LYS A 151 2.36 -23.28 9.89
C LYS A 151 1.81 -21.87 10.09
N ARG A 152 0.59 -21.74 10.66
CA ARG A 152 0.03 -20.42 10.99
C ARG A 152 0.94 -19.70 11.98
N LYS A 153 1.32 -20.35 13.07
CA LYS A 153 2.21 -19.78 14.08
C LYS A 153 3.53 -19.34 13.48
N TRP A 154 4.20 -20.22 12.74
CA TRP A 154 5.46 -19.93 12.08
C TRP A 154 5.38 -18.70 11.17
N TYR A 155 4.33 -18.62 10.34
CA TYR A 155 4.15 -17.48 9.44
C TYR A 155 3.83 -16.20 10.21
N ALA A 156 2.91 -16.26 11.16
CA ALA A 156 2.52 -15.13 11.99
C ALA A 156 3.70 -14.52 12.75
N GLU A 157 4.57 -15.34 13.33
CA GLU A 157 5.78 -14.87 14.01
C GLU A 157 6.71 -14.09 13.07
N ARG A 158 6.89 -14.55 11.84
CA ARG A 158 7.71 -13.88 10.83
C ARG A 158 7.11 -12.54 10.39
N VAL A 159 5.80 -12.49 10.16
CA VAL A 159 5.12 -11.23 9.84
C VAL A 159 5.21 -10.28 11.04
N LYS A 160 4.98 -10.77 12.26
CA LYS A 160 5.06 -9.97 13.48
C LYS A 160 6.43 -9.32 13.66
N LEU A 161 7.51 -10.05 13.47
CA LEU A 161 8.85 -9.49 13.54
C LEU A 161 9.04 -8.31 12.57
N THR A 162 8.58 -8.47 11.33
CA THR A 162 8.66 -7.37 10.33
C THR A 162 7.75 -6.21 10.70
N TYR A 163 6.54 -6.49 11.18
CA TYR A 163 5.60 -5.48 11.64
C TYR A 163 6.18 -4.65 12.80
N ASP A 164 6.77 -5.32 13.79
CA ASP A 164 7.39 -4.66 14.93
C ASP A 164 8.59 -3.77 14.49
N GLU A 165 9.36 -4.18 13.47
CA GLU A 165 10.43 -3.35 12.90
C GLU A 165 9.89 -2.12 12.17
N ILE A 166 8.84 -2.28 11.37
CA ILE A 166 8.17 -1.16 10.69
C ILE A 166 7.65 -0.16 11.72
N LYS A 167 7.02 -0.63 12.80
CA LYS A 167 6.47 0.23 13.86
C LYS A 167 7.52 1.00 14.64
N LYS A 168 8.74 0.49 14.74
CA LYS A 168 9.85 1.23 15.37
C LYS A 168 10.27 2.44 14.54
N GLY A 169 9.95 2.47 13.26
CA GLY A 169 10.36 3.52 12.33
C GLY A 169 11.88 3.59 12.13
N PRO A 170 12.39 4.51 11.31
CA PRO A 170 13.81 4.81 11.26
C PRO A 170 14.22 5.29 12.65
N LYS A 171 15.23 4.64 13.26
CA LYS A 171 15.80 5.10 14.55
C LYS A 171 16.14 6.58 14.38
N HIS A 172 15.40 7.47 15.01
CA HIS A 172 15.77 8.86 15.16
C HIS A 172 17.09 8.84 15.95
N GLN A 173 18.20 8.93 15.23
CA GLN A 173 19.43 9.39 15.87
C GLN A 173 19.16 10.85 16.25
N GLY A 174 18.72 11.05 17.48
CA GLY A 174 18.66 12.38 18.06
C GLY A 174 20.02 13.06 17.88
N PRO A 175 20.08 14.39 17.76
CA PRO A 175 21.34 15.09 17.59
C PRO A 175 22.29 14.68 18.71
N ASN A 176 23.43 14.12 18.31
CA ASN A 176 24.49 13.67 19.20
C ASN A 176 25.05 14.92 19.91
N ASN A 177 24.52 15.20 21.08
CA ASN A 177 24.95 16.32 21.93
C ASN A 177 26.25 15.90 22.65
N SER A 178 27.29 15.63 21.86
CA SER A 178 28.64 15.52 22.38
C SER A 178 29.10 16.95 22.78
N LYS A 179 28.75 17.34 24.00
CA LYS A 179 29.45 18.45 24.68
C LYS A 179 30.92 18.05 24.77
N GLY A 180 31.72 18.60 23.86
CA GLY A 180 33.16 18.61 24.01
C GLY A 180 33.51 19.32 25.32
N SER A 181 34.00 18.58 26.30
CA SER A 181 34.69 19.12 27.44
C SER A 181 35.98 19.75 26.95
N LYS A 182 36.12 21.06 27.20
CA LYS A 182 37.34 21.84 26.98
C LYS A 182 38.37 21.33 27.96
N PRO A 183 39.61 21.01 27.54
CA PRO A 183 40.70 20.79 28.48
C PRO A 183 41.21 22.14 29.00
N ASP A 184 41.50 22.20 30.27
CA ASP A 184 42.19 23.28 30.96
C ASP A 184 43.67 23.34 30.55
#